data_c0fec88dfe96fa13185c907affc8c021
#
_entry.id   c0fec88dfe96fa13185c907affc8c021
#
_cell.length_a   1.000
_cell.length_b   1.000
_cell.length_c   1.000
_cell.angle_alpha   90.00
_cell.angle_beta   90.00
_cell.angle_gamma   90.00
#
_symmetry.space_group_name_H-M   'P 1'
#
loop_
_entity.id
_entity.type
_entity.pdbx_description
1 polymer ?
#
loop_
_entity_poly.entity_id
_entity_poly.type
_entity_poly.pdbx_seq_one_letter_code
_entity_poly.pdbx_strand_id
1 'polypeptide(L)'
;MRVAMSSMVVGGMILAGFLPARGQELSPRRIDIQYVEPKTADLKPVYDQVMQARVLEKIRDLAAPLRLPRRLLIKTDSCGEANAWYEDDVVTVCYEYLDQFWKNVPDKATPAGIAPIDTLVGPIVDLFLHEIGHAVFDYWGTPVLGREEDAADQFSSYIILKFDKGQARRLMLGNAYQYKSDVQSPEVSQSLKKFADAHGTPAQRYFNVLCMAYGADPVLFADFVDRGYLPKDRAEGCEDEYKQAANAFKKLIEPYIDQDVAKDVHSNWLLPAPDKRPPRRSDRR
;
A
#
# COMPACT_ATOMS: atom_id res chain seq x y z
N MET A 1 20.27 62.47 -59.60
CA MET A 1 19.16 62.37 -58.62
C MET A 1 18.39 61.09 -58.90
N ARG A 2 18.60 60.08 -58.10
CA ARG A 2 17.79 58.80 -58.09
C ARG A 2 17.34 58.59 -56.69
N VAL A 3 16.03 58.65 -56.50
CA VAL A 3 15.35 58.40 -55.21
C VAL A 3 15.19 56.88 -55.04
N ALA A 4 15.72 56.34 -53.97
CA ALA A 4 15.52 54.93 -53.58
C ALA A 4 14.28 54.85 -52.72
N MET A 5 13.29 54.05 -53.15
CA MET A 5 12.12 53.66 -52.37
C MET A 5 12.50 52.46 -51.46
N SER A 6 12.44 52.69 -50.14
CA SER A 6 12.56 51.62 -49.13
C SER A 6 11.22 50.94 -48.95
N SER A 7 11.17 49.63 -49.22
CA SER A 7 10.02 48.82 -48.97
C SER A 7 10.04 48.30 -47.48
N MET A 8 9.02 48.71 -46.76
CA MET A 8 8.78 48.25 -45.34
C MET A 8 8.13 46.89 -45.39
N VAL A 9 8.87 45.86 -44.91
CA VAL A 9 8.33 44.51 -44.70
C VAL A 9 7.68 44.50 -43.32
N VAL A 10 6.35 44.39 -43.29
CA VAL A 10 5.59 44.15 -42.06
C VAL A 10 5.67 42.67 -41.74
N GLY A 11 6.47 42.33 -40.72
CA GLY A 11 6.54 40.95 -40.15
C GLY A 11 5.30 40.65 -39.34
N GLY A 12 4.46 39.78 -39.87
CA GLY A 12 3.32 39.21 -39.11
C GLY A 12 3.80 38.28 -37.98
N MET A 13 3.57 38.71 -36.75
CA MET A 13 3.81 37.88 -35.55
C MET A 13 2.69 36.84 -35.45
N ILE A 14 3.00 35.58 -35.77
CA ILE A 14 2.10 34.46 -35.57
C ILE A 14 2.08 34.19 -34.06
N LEU A 15 1.03 34.61 -33.38
CA LEU A 15 0.69 34.15 -32.03
C LEU A 15 0.29 32.68 -32.12
N ALA A 16 1.23 31.77 -31.87
CA ALA A 16 0.93 30.38 -31.60
C ALA A 16 0.15 30.34 -30.29
N GLY A 17 -1.17 30.21 -30.38
CA GLY A 17 -2.03 29.99 -29.25
C GLY A 17 -1.66 28.65 -28.58
N PHE A 18 -1.12 28.73 -27.39
CA PHE A 18 -1.05 27.58 -26.48
C PHE A 18 -2.49 27.17 -26.20
N LEU A 19 -2.96 26.13 -26.88
CA LEU A 19 -4.14 25.39 -26.44
C LEU A 19 -3.77 24.73 -25.09
N PRO A 20 -4.54 24.97 -24.01
CA PRO A 20 -4.33 24.24 -22.80
C PRO A 20 -4.51 22.75 -23.13
N ALA A 21 -3.54 21.93 -22.74
CA ALA A 21 -3.67 20.48 -22.81
C ALA A 21 -5.02 20.13 -22.17
N ARG A 22 -5.90 19.51 -22.94
CA ARG A 22 -7.16 18.98 -22.40
C ARG A 22 -6.79 18.11 -21.23
N GLY A 23 -7.13 18.55 -20.01
CA GLY A 23 -7.01 17.74 -18.81
C GLY A 23 -7.64 16.39 -19.10
N GLN A 24 -6.84 15.34 -19.02
CA GLN A 24 -7.34 13.96 -19.14
C GLN A 24 -8.40 13.81 -18.04
N GLU A 25 -9.64 13.57 -18.42
CA GLU A 25 -10.71 13.26 -17.46
C GLU A 25 -10.29 12.01 -16.69
N LEU A 26 -9.92 12.20 -15.42
CA LEU A 26 -9.51 11.13 -14.54
C LEU A 26 -10.76 10.31 -14.19
N SER A 27 -10.83 9.07 -14.67
CA SER A 27 -11.98 8.20 -14.44
C SER A 27 -11.74 7.32 -13.20
N PRO A 28 -12.66 7.26 -12.23
CA PRO A 28 -12.53 6.43 -11.03
C PRO A 28 -12.59 4.91 -11.31
N ARG A 29 -12.80 4.47 -12.57
CA ARG A 29 -12.94 3.06 -12.95
C ARG A 29 -11.76 2.56 -13.80
N ARG A 30 -10.53 2.92 -13.44
CA ARG A 30 -9.34 2.49 -14.21
C ARG A 30 -8.57 1.35 -13.53
N ILE A 31 -9.20 0.61 -12.63
CA ILE A 31 -8.58 -0.54 -11.97
C ILE A 31 -9.30 -1.79 -12.43
N ASP A 32 -8.59 -2.63 -13.18
CA ASP A 32 -9.01 -3.96 -13.58
C ASP A 32 -8.46 -4.99 -12.58
N ILE A 33 -9.14 -6.13 -12.44
CA ILE A 33 -8.70 -7.20 -11.53
C ILE A 33 -8.66 -8.54 -12.26
N GLN A 34 -7.72 -9.41 -11.88
CA GLN A 34 -7.59 -10.74 -12.45
C GLN A 34 -7.12 -11.77 -11.42
N TYR A 35 -7.86 -12.83 -11.25
CA TYR A 35 -7.43 -14.03 -10.54
C TYR A 35 -6.91 -15.05 -11.56
N VAL A 36 -5.61 -15.27 -11.61
CA VAL A 36 -5.01 -16.27 -12.48
C VAL A 36 -5.13 -17.64 -11.81
N GLU A 37 -5.70 -18.64 -12.50
CA GLU A 37 -5.82 -19.97 -11.92
C GLU A 37 -4.43 -20.59 -11.67
N PRO A 38 -4.16 -21.10 -10.45
CA PRO A 38 -2.84 -21.62 -10.12
C PRO A 38 -2.51 -22.88 -10.92
N LYS A 39 -1.26 -22.98 -11.36
CA LYS A 39 -0.73 -24.11 -12.13
C LYS A 39 -0.55 -25.38 -11.29
N THR A 40 -0.46 -25.24 -9.99
CA THR A 40 -0.19 -26.33 -9.04
C THR A 40 -1.36 -26.52 -8.08
N ALA A 41 -1.66 -27.79 -7.73
CA ALA A 41 -2.81 -28.16 -6.91
C ALA A 41 -2.67 -27.66 -5.45
N ASP A 42 -1.45 -27.46 -4.97
CA ASP A 42 -1.15 -27.00 -3.61
C ASP A 42 -1.56 -25.54 -3.36
N LEU A 43 -1.60 -24.70 -4.38
CA LEU A 43 -2.06 -23.31 -4.30
C LEU A 43 -3.57 -23.15 -4.53
N LYS A 44 -4.26 -24.19 -5.00
CA LYS A 44 -5.70 -24.14 -5.25
C LYS A 44 -6.52 -23.71 -4.02
N PRO A 45 -6.24 -24.19 -2.78
CA PRO A 45 -6.97 -23.74 -1.60
C PRO A 45 -6.84 -22.23 -1.33
N VAL A 46 -5.65 -21.65 -1.52
CA VAL A 46 -5.44 -20.19 -1.35
C VAL A 46 -6.19 -19.41 -2.42
N TYR A 47 -6.08 -19.84 -3.68
CA TYR A 47 -6.84 -19.27 -4.79
C TYR A 47 -8.35 -19.25 -4.50
N ASP A 48 -8.93 -20.39 -4.09
CA ASP A 48 -10.36 -20.49 -3.81
C ASP A 48 -10.78 -19.56 -2.67
N GLN A 49 -9.95 -19.43 -1.63
CA GLN A 49 -10.21 -18.56 -0.50
C GLN A 49 -10.13 -17.08 -0.88
N VAL A 50 -9.12 -16.68 -1.67
CA VAL A 50 -8.93 -15.31 -2.14
C VAL A 50 -10.09 -14.89 -3.04
N MET A 51 -10.53 -15.78 -3.93
CA MET A 51 -11.71 -15.56 -4.78
C MET A 51 -13.00 -15.50 -3.96
N GLN A 52 -13.22 -16.45 -3.06
CA GLN A 52 -14.43 -16.49 -2.23
C GLN A 52 -14.55 -15.25 -1.33
N ALA A 53 -13.43 -14.77 -0.79
CA ALA A 53 -13.36 -13.55 0.00
C ALA A 53 -13.44 -12.28 -0.85
N ARG A 54 -13.38 -12.40 -2.19
CA ARG A 54 -13.39 -11.29 -3.15
C ARG A 54 -12.29 -10.27 -2.84
N VAL A 55 -11.08 -10.75 -2.60
CA VAL A 55 -9.96 -9.92 -2.14
C VAL A 55 -9.65 -8.82 -3.15
N LEU A 56 -9.53 -9.15 -4.44
CA LEU A 56 -9.17 -8.16 -5.46
C LEU A 56 -10.26 -7.10 -5.66
N GLU A 57 -11.55 -7.47 -5.57
CA GLU A 57 -12.64 -6.50 -5.61
C GLU A 57 -12.57 -5.54 -4.42
N LYS A 58 -12.27 -6.05 -3.22
CA LYS A 58 -12.09 -5.21 -2.02
C LYS A 58 -10.89 -4.26 -2.16
N ILE A 59 -9.78 -4.76 -2.69
CA ILE A 59 -8.59 -3.93 -2.95
C ILE A 59 -8.88 -2.89 -4.03
N ARG A 60 -9.56 -3.25 -5.11
CA ARG A 60 -10.01 -2.29 -6.13
C ARG A 60 -10.89 -1.20 -5.52
N ASP A 61 -11.83 -1.59 -4.66
CA ASP A 61 -12.73 -0.64 -4.00
C ASP A 61 -11.95 0.26 -3.02
N LEU A 62 -10.94 -0.28 -2.33
CA LEU A 62 -10.02 0.49 -1.48
C LEU A 62 -9.21 1.52 -2.28
N ALA A 63 -8.76 1.17 -3.48
CA ALA A 63 -7.99 2.04 -4.35
C ALA A 63 -8.87 2.95 -5.24
N ALA A 64 -10.20 2.80 -5.21
CA ALA A 64 -11.14 3.56 -6.02
C ALA A 64 -11.03 5.09 -5.88
N PRO A 65 -10.60 5.66 -4.73
CA PRO A 65 -10.37 7.10 -4.61
C PRO A 65 -9.26 7.64 -5.51
N LEU A 66 -8.32 6.79 -5.97
CA LEU A 66 -7.20 7.20 -6.80
C LEU A 66 -7.65 7.55 -8.22
N ARG A 67 -7.45 8.80 -8.65
CA ARG A 67 -7.75 9.28 -10.00
C ARG A 67 -6.63 8.93 -10.96
N LEU A 68 -6.45 7.63 -11.25
CA LEU A 68 -5.35 7.14 -12.07
C LEU A 68 -5.39 7.70 -13.49
N PRO A 69 -4.25 8.14 -14.09
CA PRO A 69 -4.19 8.67 -15.44
C PRO A 69 -4.32 7.59 -16.52
N ARG A 70 -3.95 6.35 -16.19
CA ARG A 70 -4.03 5.18 -17.06
C ARG A 70 -4.56 3.95 -16.30
N ARG A 71 -4.83 2.85 -16.99
CA ARG A 71 -5.37 1.63 -16.36
C ARG A 71 -4.30 0.94 -15.52
N LEU A 72 -4.70 0.45 -14.37
CA LEU A 72 -3.92 -0.42 -13.50
C LEU A 72 -4.58 -1.79 -13.46
N LEU A 73 -3.85 -2.85 -13.74
CA LEU A 73 -4.29 -4.22 -13.49
C LEU A 73 -3.77 -4.68 -12.13
N ILE A 74 -4.65 -5.17 -11.28
CA ILE A 74 -4.27 -5.84 -10.03
C ILE A 74 -4.59 -7.32 -10.20
N LYS A 75 -3.57 -8.19 -10.07
CA LYS A 75 -3.75 -9.63 -10.22
C LYS A 75 -3.12 -10.44 -9.10
N THR A 76 -3.66 -11.65 -8.92
CA THR A 76 -3.01 -12.71 -8.15
C THR A 76 -2.60 -13.83 -9.09
N ASP A 77 -1.40 -14.39 -8.91
CA ASP A 77 -0.80 -15.40 -9.80
C ASP A 77 0.06 -16.40 -9.00
N SER A 78 0.46 -17.50 -9.65
CA SER A 78 1.47 -18.44 -9.13
C SER A 78 2.84 -18.02 -9.63
N CYS A 79 3.75 -17.67 -8.75
CA CYS A 79 5.06 -17.13 -9.10
C CYS A 79 6.22 -18.12 -8.84
N GLY A 80 5.97 -19.19 -8.08
CA GLY A 80 6.99 -20.12 -7.63
C GLY A 80 7.74 -19.68 -6.37
N GLU A 81 7.51 -18.46 -5.90
CA GLU A 81 8.06 -17.88 -4.67
C GLU A 81 7.07 -16.90 -4.03
N ALA A 82 7.24 -16.62 -2.75
CA ALA A 82 6.46 -15.60 -2.06
C ALA A 82 6.99 -14.21 -2.42
N ASN A 83 6.28 -13.53 -3.32
CA ASN A 83 6.67 -12.23 -3.84
C ASN A 83 5.43 -11.39 -4.21
N ALA A 84 5.64 -10.07 -4.38
CA ALA A 84 4.72 -9.15 -5.02
C ALA A 84 5.54 -8.06 -5.70
N TRP A 85 5.01 -7.43 -6.75
CA TRP A 85 5.67 -6.33 -7.44
C TRP A 85 4.69 -5.53 -8.29
N TYR A 86 5.07 -4.29 -8.56
CA TYR A 86 4.49 -3.46 -9.61
C TYR A 86 5.44 -3.39 -10.80
N GLU A 87 4.93 -3.62 -12.01
CA GLU A 87 5.67 -3.48 -13.27
C GLU A 87 4.68 -3.25 -14.43
N ASP A 88 4.98 -2.32 -15.31
CA ASP A 88 4.23 -2.07 -16.56
C ASP A 88 2.70 -1.97 -16.37
N ASP A 89 2.25 -1.13 -15.43
CA ASP A 89 0.84 -0.94 -15.09
C ASP A 89 0.15 -2.18 -14.47
N VAL A 90 0.92 -3.14 -13.97
CA VAL A 90 0.41 -4.37 -13.35
C VAL A 90 0.96 -4.52 -11.93
N VAL A 91 0.08 -4.62 -10.96
CA VAL A 91 0.38 -5.11 -9.61
C VAL A 91 0.15 -6.61 -9.58
N THR A 92 1.19 -7.37 -9.31
CA THR A 92 1.12 -8.84 -9.18
C THR A 92 1.39 -9.22 -7.72
N VAL A 93 0.49 -10.01 -7.12
CA VAL A 93 0.67 -10.62 -5.80
C VAL A 93 0.62 -12.13 -5.94
N CYS A 94 1.67 -12.80 -5.48
CA CYS A 94 1.81 -14.25 -5.59
C CYS A 94 0.96 -15.00 -4.56
N TYR A 95 0.31 -16.08 -4.98
CA TYR A 95 -0.44 -16.94 -4.04
C TYR A 95 0.45 -17.51 -2.95
N GLU A 96 1.71 -17.75 -3.24
CA GLU A 96 2.73 -18.21 -2.29
C GLU A 96 2.89 -17.23 -1.12
N TYR A 97 2.83 -15.91 -1.37
CA TYR A 97 2.91 -14.90 -0.32
C TYR A 97 1.62 -14.88 0.53
N LEU A 98 0.47 -14.93 -0.12
CA LEU A 98 -0.82 -15.02 0.58
C LEU A 98 -0.92 -16.31 1.42
N ASP A 99 -0.37 -17.44 0.95
CA ASP A 99 -0.29 -18.70 1.69
C ASP A 99 0.59 -18.58 2.96
N GLN A 100 1.69 -17.81 2.89
CA GLN A 100 2.51 -17.51 4.06
C GLN A 100 1.73 -16.73 5.12
N PHE A 101 1.00 -15.68 4.73
CA PHE A 101 0.15 -14.95 5.66
C PHE A 101 -0.88 -15.87 6.32
N TRP A 102 -1.48 -16.76 5.54
CA TRP A 102 -2.45 -17.73 6.04
C TRP A 102 -1.87 -18.70 7.05
N LYS A 103 -0.66 -19.20 6.80
CA LYS A 103 0.07 -20.09 7.69
C LYS A 103 0.43 -19.42 9.01
N ASN A 104 0.66 -18.11 9.01
CA ASN A 104 1.01 -17.32 10.19
C ASN A 104 -0.20 -16.93 11.05
N VAL A 105 -1.44 -17.22 10.62
CA VAL A 105 -2.64 -16.88 11.39
C VAL A 105 -2.67 -17.68 12.70
N PRO A 106 -2.69 -17.04 13.89
CA PRO A 106 -2.72 -17.72 15.17
C PRO A 106 -4.09 -18.38 15.42
N ASP A 107 -4.14 -19.40 16.29
CA ASP A 107 -5.38 -20.10 16.66
C ASP A 107 -6.37 -19.24 17.42
N LYS A 108 -5.87 -18.27 18.17
CA LYS A 108 -6.64 -17.38 19.06
C LYS A 108 -6.03 -15.98 19.02
N ALA A 109 -6.73 -15.01 19.58
CA ALA A 109 -6.19 -13.67 19.74
C ALA A 109 -4.81 -13.70 20.39
N THR A 110 -3.91 -12.86 19.87
CA THR A 110 -2.53 -12.75 20.39
C THR A 110 -2.53 -12.14 21.79
N PRO A 111 -1.43 -12.24 22.56
CA PRO A 111 -1.30 -11.55 23.84
C PRO A 111 -1.47 -10.02 23.75
N ALA A 112 -1.23 -9.44 22.56
CA ALA A 112 -1.50 -8.02 22.27
C ALA A 112 -2.98 -7.74 21.96
N GLY A 113 -3.85 -8.75 21.95
CA GLY A 113 -5.28 -8.62 21.66
C GLY A 113 -5.62 -8.55 20.18
N ILE A 114 -4.70 -8.92 19.28
CA ILE A 114 -4.94 -8.92 17.83
C ILE A 114 -5.78 -10.16 17.49
N ALA A 115 -6.92 -9.96 16.86
CA ALA A 115 -7.77 -11.06 16.40
C ALA A 115 -7.10 -11.84 15.25
N PRO A 116 -7.30 -13.17 15.15
CA PRO A 116 -6.71 -13.98 14.08
C PRO A 116 -6.97 -13.44 12.68
N ILE A 117 -8.17 -12.93 12.43
CA ILE A 117 -8.51 -12.36 11.11
C ILE A 117 -7.71 -11.09 10.82
N ASP A 118 -7.40 -10.28 11.82
CA ASP A 118 -6.66 -9.03 11.62
C ASP A 118 -5.19 -9.31 11.28
N THR A 119 -4.62 -10.45 11.77
CA THR A 119 -3.26 -10.89 11.37
C THR A 119 -3.18 -11.37 9.93
N LEU A 120 -4.31 -11.57 9.26
CA LEU A 120 -4.40 -11.89 7.83
C LEU A 120 -4.76 -10.66 7.00
N VAL A 121 -5.78 -9.90 7.41
CA VAL A 121 -6.29 -8.78 6.63
C VAL A 121 -5.31 -7.61 6.63
N GLY A 122 -4.67 -7.31 7.76
CA GLY A 122 -3.69 -6.22 7.87
C GLY A 122 -2.55 -6.34 6.84
N PRO A 123 -1.79 -7.43 6.84
CA PRO A 123 -0.69 -7.59 5.89
C PRO A 123 -1.15 -7.72 4.43
N ILE A 124 -2.33 -8.30 4.14
CA ILE A 124 -2.86 -8.32 2.77
C ILE A 124 -3.15 -6.89 2.28
N VAL A 125 -3.79 -6.07 3.09
CA VAL A 125 -4.07 -4.67 2.74
C VAL A 125 -2.78 -3.89 2.55
N ASP A 126 -1.83 -4.04 3.46
CA ASP A 126 -0.53 -3.38 3.38
C ASP A 126 0.23 -3.77 2.11
N LEU A 127 0.33 -5.06 1.80
CA LEU A 127 1.00 -5.57 0.61
C LEU A 127 0.43 -4.97 -0.68
N PHE A 128 -0.88 -5.00 -0.86
CA PHE A 128 -1.49 -4.43 -2.06
C PHE A 128 -1.35 -2.91 -2.11
N LEU A 129 -1.47 -2.20 -0.99
CA LEU A 129 -1.28 -0.75 -0.95
C LEU A 129 0.18 -0.37 -1.20
N HIS A 130 1.14 -1.15 -0.76
CA HIS A 130 2.56 -0.97 -1.04
C HIS A 130 2.81 -1.02 -2.56
N GLU A 131 2.34 -2.06 -3.24
CA GLU A 131 2.49 -2.19 -4.70
C GLU A 131 1.70 -1.13 -5.48
N ILE A 132 0.53 -0.74 -5.00
CA ILE A 132 -0.22 0.38 -5.56
C ILE A 132 0.54 1.70 -5.34
N GLY A 133 1.30 1.83 -4.26
CA GLY A 133 2.18 2.96 -3.99
C GLY A 133 3.22 3.16 -5.11
N HIS A 134 3.90 2.08 -5.54
CA HIS A 134 4.81 2.12 -6.68
C HIS A 134 4.11 2.58 -7.96
N ALA A 135 2.91 2.03 -8.26
CA ALA A 135 2.11 2.48 -9.41
C ALA A 135 1.77 3.97 -9.33
N VAL A 136 1.44 4.47 -8.14
CA VAL A 136 1.13 5.88 -7.88
C VAL A 136 2.36 6.76 -8.13
N PHE A 137 3.54 6.35 -7.67
CA PHE A 137 4.78 7.09 -7.86
C PHE A 137 5.17 7.16 -9.33
N ASP A 138 5.06 6.04 -10.05
CA ASP A 138 5.30 5.98 -11.50
C ASP A 138 4.30 6.86 -12.28
N TYR A 139 3.01 6.75 -12.00
CA TYR A 139 1.96 7.41 -12.75
C TYR A 139 2.02 8.93 -12.69
N TRP A 140 2.45 9.48 -11.58
CA TRP A 140 2.51 10.93 -11.36
C TRP A 140 3.92 11.48 -11.33
N GLY A 141 4.94 10.63 -11.58
CA GLY A 141 6.34 11.02 -11.50
C GLY A 141 6.66 11.62 -10.13
N THR A 142 6.15 10.98 -9.07
CA THR A 142 6.29 11.48 -7.71
C THR A 142 7.74 11.46 -7.28
N PRO A 143 8.34 12.60 -6.90
CA PRO A 143 9.73 12.62 -6.45
C PRO A 143 9.88 11.90 -5.11
N VAL A 144 10.71 10.87 -5.08
CA VAL A 144 11.06 10.10 -3.88
C VAL A 144 12.50 10.41 -3.50
N LEU A 145 12.72 10.84 -2.24
CA LEU A 145 14.04 11.06 -1.68
C LEU A 145 14.41 9.88 -0.78
N GLY A 146 15.29 9.03 -1.26
CA GLY A 146 15.70 7.81 -0.57
C GLY A 146 15.24 6.55 -1.31
N ARG A 147 14.98 5.50 -0.56
CA ARG A 147 14.49 4.24 -1.14
C ARG A 147 12.99 4.33 -1.43
N GLU A 148 12.60 3.95 -2.62
CA GLU A 148 11.18 3.93 -3.01
C GLU A 148 10.38 2.93 -2.18
N GLU A 149 10.99 1.83 -1.76
CA GLU A 149 10.39 0.82 -0.88
C GLU A 149 9.96 1.41 0.47
N ASP A 150 10.79 2.26 1.08
CA ASP A 150 10.41 2.95 2.32
C ASP A 150 9.26 3.94 2.08
N ALA A 151 9.21 4.59 0.92
CA ALA A 151 8.12 5.47 0.54
C ALA A 151 6.81 4.70 0.28
N ALA A 152 6.88 3.52 -0.33
CA ALA A 152 5.73 2.64 -0.54
C ALA A 152 5.17 2.10 0.79
N ASP A 153 6.02 1.76 1.76
CA ASP A 153 5.61 1.42 3.13
C ASP A 153 4.92 2.60 3.84
N GLN A 154 5.44 3.82 3.66
CA GLN A 154 4.80 5.03 4.21
C GLN A 154 3.47 5.34 3.52
N PHE A 155 3.36 5.13 2.21
CA PHE A 155 2.12 5.28 1.45
C PHE A 155 1.04 4.33 1.99
N SER A 156 1.35 3.03 2.09
CA SER A 156 0.46 2.01 2.64
C SER A 156 -0.01 2.38 4.06
N SER A 157 0.93 2.64 4.96
CA SER A 157 0.65 3.01 6.35
C SER A 157 -0.20 4.27 6.44
N TYR A 158 0.08 5.29 5.62
CA TYR A 158 -0.69 6.55 5.61
C TYR A 158 -2.14 6.33 5.18
N ILE A 159 -2.39 5.55 4.12
CA ILE A 159 -3.76 5.22 3.69
C ILE A 159 -4.50 4.45 4.79
N ILE A 160 -3.88 3.44 5.40
CA ILE A 160 -4.48 2.66 6.50
C ILE A 160 -4.84 3.56 7.68
N LEU A 161 -4.00 4.53 8.02
CA LEU A 161 -4.23 5.45 9.13
C LEU A 161 -5.33 6.51 8.85
N LYS A 162 -5.87 6.59 7.62
CA LYS A 162 -7.04 7.42 7.28
C LYS A 162 -8.38 6.74 7.57
N PHE A 163 -8.40 5.44 7.82
CA PHE A 163 -9.61 4.75 8.27
C PHE A 163 -10.08 5.27 9.64
N ASP A 164 -11.31 4.93 10.02
CA ASP A 164 -11.71 5.18 11.40
C ASP A 164 -10.74 4.51 12.39
N LYS A 165 -10.66 5.08 13.62
CA LYS A 165 -9.64 4.70 14.61
C LYS A 165 -9.62 3.20 14.92
N GLY A 166 -10.79 2.56 14.97
CA GLY A 166 -10.90 1.12 15.25
C GLY A 166 -10.34 0.28 14.11
N GLN A 167 -10.70 0.62 12.88
CA GLN A 167 -10.24 -0.07 11.68
C GLN A 167 -8.75 0.16 11.45
N ALA A 168 -8.29 1.43 11.53
CA ALA A 168 -6.87 1.75 11.41
C ALA A 168 -6.02 0.95 12.41
N ARG A 169 -6.44 0.90 13.68
CA ARG A 169 -5.73 0.13 14.71
C ARG A 169 -5.67 -1.37 14.38
N ARG A 170 -6.77 -1.96 13.95
CA ARG A 170 -6.82 -3.39 13.58
C ARG A 170 -5.86 -3.72 12.45
N LEU A 171 -5.88 -2.91 11.37
CA LEU A 171 -5.02 -3.11 10.20
C LEU A 171 -3.55 -2.91 10.54
N MET A 172 -3.20 -1.84 11.25
CA MET A 172 -1.81 -1.56 11.65
C MET A 172 -1.25 -2.62 12.59
N LEU A 173 -2.04 -3.11 13.55
CA LEU A 173 -1.63 -4.21 14.44
C LEU A 173 -1.45 -5.52 13.69
N GLY A 174 -2.34 -5.83 12.74
CA GLY A 174 -2.23 -7.03 11.89
C GLY A 174 -0.97 -7.01 11.03
N ASN A 175 -0.67 -5.86 10.44
CA ASN A 175 0.55 -5.65 9.65
C ASN A 175 1.81 -5.77 10.51
N ALA A 176 1.85 -5.10 11.66
CA ALA A 176 2.96 -5.21 12.61
C ALA A 176 3.18 -6.65 13.09
N TYR A 177 2.11 -7.42 13.27
CA TYR A 177 2.21 -8.85 13.63
C TYR A 177 2.96 -9.65 12.58
N GLN A 178 2.70 -9.42 11.28
CA GLN A 178 3.39 -10.10 10.18
C GLN A 178 4.88 -9.77 10.18
N TYR A 179 5.26 -8.48 10.20
CA TYR A 179 6.67 -8.10 10.24
C TYR A 179 7.41 -8.66 11.47
N LYS A 180 6.74 -8.72 12.63
CA LYS A 180 7.31 -9.35 13.82
C LYS A 180 7.51 -10.85 13.65
N SER A 181 6.59 -11.55 12.98
CA SER A 181 6.72 -12.95 12.62
C SER A 181 7.94 -13.18 11.73
N ASP A 182 8.13 -12.30 10.73
CA ASP A 182 9.27 -12.36 9.81
C ASP A 182 10.61 -12.13 10.54
N VAL A 183 10.66 -11.20 11.50
CA VAL A 183 11.85 -11.00 12.36
C VAL A 183 12.22 -12.25 13.14
N GLN A 184 11.23 -13.03 13.56
CA GLN A 184 11.42 -14.25 14.35
C GLN A 184 11.67 -15.48 13.49
N SER A 185 11.56 -15.38 12.16
CA SER A 185 11.81 -16.49 11.26
C SER A 185 13.28 -16.90 11.28
N PRO A 186 13.58 -18.22 11.36
CA PRO A 186 14.96 -18.74 11.28
C PRO A 186 15.68 -18.37 9.98
N GLU A 187 14.92 -18.07 8.92
CA GLU A 187 15.41 -17.69 7.61
C GLU A 187 15.94 -16.26 7.55
N VAL A 188 15.64 -15.44 8.55
CA VAL A 188 16.21 -14.09 8.71
C VAL A 188 17.65 -14.18 9.22
N SER A 189 18.51 -14.80 8.42
CA SER A 189 19.95 -14.75 8.65
C SER A 189 20.44 -13.31 8.43
N GLN A 190 21.25 -12.79 9.38
CA GLN A 190 21.87 -11.47 9.33
C GLN A 190 23.04 -11.43 8.31
N SER A 191 22.82 -11.92 7.08
CA SER A 191 23.86 -11.85 6.05
C SER A 191 23.94 -10.42 5.50
N LEU A 192 25.15 -9.96 5.17
CA LEU A 192 25.38 -8.67 4.50
C LEU A 192 24.51 -8.52 3.24
N LYS A 193 24.23 -9.63 2.54
CA LYS A 193 23.35 -9.64 1.36
C LYS A 193 21.94 -9.10 1.66
N LYS A 194 21.40 -9.36 2.85
CA LYS A 194 20.07 -8.84 3.26
C LYS A 194 20.06 -7.32 3.51
N PHE A 195 21.20 -6.76 3.89
CA PHE A 195 21.35 -5.31 4.01
C PHE A 195 21.53 -4.59 2.67
N ALA A 196 21.80 -5.33 1.59
CA ALA A 196 21.89 -4.82 0.23
C ALA A 196 20.53 -4.87 -0.51
N ASP A 197 19.48 -5.38 0.13
CA ASP A 197 18.12 -5.40 -0.42
C ASP A 197 17.56 -3.97 -0.56
N ALA A 198 16.73 -3.76 -1.57
CA ALA A 198 16.01 -2.50 -1.75
C ALA A 198 15.05 -2.24 -0.58
N HIS A 199 14.45 -3.29 -0.03
CA HIS A 199 13.60 -3.21 1.17
C HIS A 199 14.44 -3.04 2.44
N GLY A 200 13.85 -2.38 3.42
CA GLY A 200 14.33 -2.44 4.80
C GLY A 200 14.25 -3.87 5.34
N THR A 201 15.13 -4.21 6.30
CA THR A 201 15.01 -5.51 6.98
C THR A 201 13.64 -5.62 7.68
N PRO A 202 13.09 -6.83 7.91
CA PRO A 202 11.83 -7.01 8.61
C PRO A 202 11.77 -6.27 9.95
N ALA A 203 12.89 -6.21 10.69
CA ALA A 203 12.98 -5.45 11.93
C ALA A 203 12.85 -3.93 11.72
N GLN A 204 13.48 -3.38 10.69
CA GLN A 204 13.34 -1.96 10.34
C GLN A 204 11.90 -1.64 9.93
N ARG A 205 11.30 -2.43 9.04
CA ARG A 205 9.91 -2.25 8.60
C ARG A 205 8.93 -2.37 9.78
N TYR A 206 9.15 -3.34 10.70
CA TYR A 206 8.36 -3.47 11.93
C TYR A 206 8.34 -2.18 12.74
N PHE A 207 9.52 -1.62 13.07
CA PHE A 207 9.60 -0.38 13.87
C PHE A 207 9.08 0.84 13.11
N ASN A 208 9.24 0.89 11.78
CA ASN A 208 8.70 1.97 10.96
C ASN A 208 7.16 1.97 10.97
N VAL A 209 6.53 0.79 10.83
CA VAL A 209 5.06 0.64 10.93
C VAL A 209 4.54 1.09 12.31
N LEU A 210 5.19 0.64 13.39
CA LEU A 210 4.82 1.08 14.74
C LEU A 210 4.99 2.58 14.93
N CYS A 211 6.07 3.15 14.39
CA CYS A 211 6.35 4.57 14.48
C CYS A 211 5.34 5.41 13.68
N MET A 212 4.98 5.00 12.47
CA MET A 212 3.95 5.66 11.69
C MET A 212 2.59 5.66 12.41
N ALA A 213 2.21 4.53 13.00
CA ALA A 213 0.97 4.41 13.76
C ALA A 213 0.98 5.29 15.03
N TYR A 214 2.03 5.20 15.83
CA TYR A 214 2.19 6.00 17.05
C TYR A 214 2.25 7.50 16.73
N GLY A 215 3.00 7.88 15.70
CA GLY A 215 3.11 9.28 15.27
C GLY A 215 1.79 9.88 14.77
N ALA A 216 0.92 9.06 14.19
CA ALA A 216 -0.41 9.49 13.74
C ALA A 216 -1.39 9.74 14.91
N ASP A 217 -1.38 8.89 15.91
CA ASP A 217 -2.24 9.01 17.11
C ASP A 217 -1.56 8.36 18.33
N PRO A 218 -0.72 9.11 19.08
CA PRO A 218 -0.01 8.59 20.24
C PRO A 218 -0.94 8.07 21.35
N VAL A 219 -2.18 8.56 21.41
CA VAL A 219 -3.16 8.11 22.40
C VAL A 219 -3.76 6.76 21.99
N LEU A 220 -4.13 6.60 20.72
CA LEU A 220 -4.68 5.36 20.20
C LEU A 220 -3.67 4.20 20.27
N PHE A 221 -2.39 4.49 20.09
CA PHE A 221 -1.30 3.51 20.03
C PHE A 221 -0.34 3.60 21.24
N ALA A 222 -0.79 4.19 22.37
CA ALA A 222 0.03 4.37 23.58
C ALA A 222 0.65 3.05 24.07
N ASP A 223 -0.08 1.96 23.96
CA ASP A 223 0.37 0.62 24.38
C ASP A 223 1.58 0.10 23.60
N PHE A 224 1.94 0.69 22.46
CA PHE A 224 3.17 0.33 21.75
C PHE A 224 4.42 0.67 22.58
N VAL A 225 4.39 1.81 23.24
CA VAL A 225 5.47 2.26 24.14
C VAL A 225 5.32 1.62 25.53
N ASP A 226 4.10 1.61 26.08
CA ASP A 226 3.83 1.10 27.43
C ASP A 226 4.18 -0.38 27.59
N ARG A 227 4.02 -1.17 26.52
CA ARG A 227 4.36 -2.61 26.50
C ARG A 227 5.74 -2.90 25.93
N GLY A 228 6.51 -1.87 25.56
CA GLY A 228 7.87 -2.00 25.03
C GLY A 228 7.94 -2.58 23.60
N TYR A 229 6.85 -2.51 22.81
CA TYR A 229 6.89 -2.87 21.39
C TYR A 229 7.65 -1.82 20.57
N LEU A 230 7.48 -0.55 20.89
CA LEU A 230 8.23 0.58 20.34
C LEU A 230 9.12 1.16 21.44
N PRO A 231 10.46 1.17 21.29
CA PRO A 231 11.37 1.79 22.24
C PRO A 231 11.04 3.28 22.46
N LYS A 232 11.18 3.78 23.68
CA LYS A 232 10.82 5.17 24.02
C LYS A 232 11.63 6.19 23.24
N ASP A 233 12.92 5.96 23.11
CA ASP A 233 13.84 6.80 22.33
C ASP A 233 13.47 6.84 20.84
N ARG A 234 13.00 5.69 20.29
CA ARG A 234 12.47 5.64 18.91
C ARG A 234 11.15 6.42 18.79
N ALA A 235 10.27 6.32 19.78
CA ALA A 235 8.97 6.96 19.79
C ALA A 235 9.03 8.49 19.79
N GLU A 236 10.08 9.09 20.36
CA GLU A 236 10.26 10.55 20.47
C GLU A 236 10.25 11.25 19.09
N GLY A 237 10.70 10.59 18.02
CA GLY A 237 10.72 11.14 16.66
C GLY A 237 9.48 10.83 15.81
N CYS A 238 8.60 9.91 16.26
CA CYS A 238 7.56 9.34 15.39
C CYS A 238 6.49 10.34 14.96
N GLU A 239 6.10 11.29 15.83
CA GLU A 239 5.15 12.33 15.43
C GLU A 239 5.67 13.21 14.30
N ASP A 240 6.96 13.55 14.34
CA ASP A 240 7.57 14.39 13.30
C ASP A 240 7.78 13.60 12.02
N GLU A 241 8.15 12.31 12.08
CA GLU A 241 8.19 11.44 10.90
C GLU A 241 6.83 11.32 10.24
N TYR A 242 5.77 11.06 11.02
CA TYR A 242 4.42 11.01 10.48
C TYR A 242 3.99 12.34 9.86
N LYS A 243 4.27 13.48 10.50
CA LYS A 243 3.96 14.82 9.97
C LYS A 243 4.69 15.08 8.65
N GLN A 244 5.94 14.63 8.51
CA GLN A 244 6.69 14.75 7.25
C GLN A 244 6.07 13.90 6.15
N ALA A 245 5.79 12.63 6.40
CA ALA A 245 5.11 11.74 5.46
C ALA A 245 3.73 12.27 5.06
N ALA A 246 2.93 12.71 6.05
CA ALA A 246 1.61 13.30 5.82
C ALA A 246 1.67 14.59 4.97
N ASN A 247 2.68 15.44 5.20
CA ASN A 247 2.86 16.64 4.40
C ASN A 247 3.29 16.33 2.96
N ALA A 248 4.17 15.34 2.76
CA ALA A 248 4.54 14.86 1.44
C ALA A 248 3.31 14.28 0.71
N PHE A 249 2.56 13.41 1.37
CA PHE A 249 1.33 12.82 0.83
C PHE A 249 0.32 13.89 0.43
N LYS A 250 0.07 14.86 1.31
CA LYS A 250 -0.85 15.97 1.05
C LYS A 250 -0.47 16.79 -0.19
N LYS A 251 0.83 16.98 -0.44
CA LYS A 251 1.30 17.79 -1.57
C LYS A 251 1.38 17.01 -2.87
N LEU A 252 1.77 15.74 -2.81
CA LEU A 252 2.14 14.95 -3.96
C LEU A 252 1.05 13.98 -4.42
N ILE A 253 0.21 13.48 -3.51
CA ILE A 253 -0.76 12.41 -3.77
C ILE A 253 -2.21 12.92 -3.63
N GLU A 254 -2.52 13.67 -2.57
CA GLU A 254 -3.88 14.11 -2.25
C GLU A 254 -4.58 14.89 -3.40
N PRO A 255 -3.90 15.68 -4.24
CA PRO A 255 -4.52 16.32 -5.39
C PRO A 255 -5.14 15.34 -6.42
N TYR A 256 -4.73 14.07 -6.38
CA TYR A 256 -5.21 13.02 -7.27
C TYR A 256 -6.18 12.06 -6.58
N ILE A 257 -6.63 12.38 -5.36
CA ILE A 257 -7.60 11.57 -4.62
C ILE A 257 -8.99 12.21 -4.74
N ASP A 258 -9.98 11.39 -5.05
CA ASP A 258 -11.39 11.74 -4.92
C ASP A 258 -11.78 11.70 -3.43
N GLN A 259 -11.94 12.88 -2.83
CA GLN A 259 -12.13 13.01 -1.39
C GLN A 259 -13.50 12.45 -0.91
N ASP A 260 -14.53 12.52 -1.76
CA ASP A 260 -15.85 12.00 -1.40
C ASP A 260 -15.84 10.47 -1.40
N VAL A 261 -15.23 9.87 -2.43
CA VAL A 261 -15.04 8.41 -2.50
C VAL A 261 -14.12 7.93 -1.36
N ALA A 262 -13.04 8.66 -1.07
CA ALA A 262 -12.12 8.32 0.00
C ALA A 262 -12.82 8.31 1.37
N LYS A 263 -13.68 9.28 1.64
CA LYS A 263 -14.44 9.34 2.89
C LYS A 263 -15.37 8.15 3.06
N ASP A 264 -16.07 7.74 2.00
CA ASP A 264 -16.92 6.55 2.03
C ASP A 264 -16.13 5.27 2.28
N VAL A 265 -15.04 5.08 1.54
CA VAL A 265 -14.12 3.94 1.71
C VAL A 265 -13.60 3.87 3.14
N HIS A 266 -13.05 4.95 3.67
CA HIS A 266 -12.48 4.97 5.02
C HIS A 266 -13.49 4.66 6.13
N SER A 267 -14.76 4.93 5.89
CA SER A 267 -15.83 4.68 6.87
C SER A 267 -16.44 3.28 6.76
N ASN A 268 -16.50 2.71 5.55
CA ASN A 268 -17.38 1.57 5.27
C ASN A 268 -16.65 0.33 4.71
N TRP A 269 -15.38 0.45 4.28
CA TRP A 269 -14.68 -0.61 3.55
C TRP A 269 -14.42 -1.86 4.40
N LEU A 270 -13.96 -1.69 5.64
CA LEU A 270 -13.66 -2.79 6.54
C LEU A 270 -14.85 -3.06 7.46
N LEU A 271 -15.53 -4.18 7.24
CA LEU A 271 -16.61 -4.62 8.12
C LEU A 271 -16.10 -4.96 9.52
N PRO A 272 -16.97 -4.96 10.55
CA PRO A 272 -16.61 -5.42 11.89
C PRO A 272 -15.89 -6.76 11.86
N ALA A 273 -14.90 -6.95 12.76
CA ALA A 273 -14.15 -8.19 12.83
C ALA A 273 -15.11 -9.37 13.08
N PRO A 274 -15.07 -10.42 12.24
CA PRO A 274 -15.81 -11.63 12.56
C PRO A 274 -15.20 -12.29 13.79
N ASP A 275 -16.05 -12.81 14.69
CA ASP A 275 -15.61 -13.56 15.89
C ASP A 275 -14.89 -14.86 15.56
N LYS A 276 -14.90 -15.27 14.29
CA LYS A 276 -14.38 -16.57 13.86
C LYS A 276 -13.12 -16.41 13.02
N ARG A 277 -12.15 -17.25 13.32
CA ARG A 277 -10.94 -17.44 12.54
C ARG A 277 -11.27 -17.89 11.11
N PRO A 278 -10.54 -17.41 10.08
CA PRO A 278 -10.66 -17.97 8.74
C PRO A 278 -10.33 -19.47 8.74
N PRO A 279 -10.98 -20.28 7.87
CA PRO A 279 -10.76 -21.72 7.83
C PRO A 279 -9.30 -22.04 7.52
N ARG A 280 -8.71 -22.97 8.30
CA ARG A 280 -7.37 -23.49 8.03
C ARG A 280 -7.39 -24.42 6.82
N ARG A 281 -6.27 -24.46 6.10
CA ARG A 281 -6.07 -25.37 4.96
C ARG A 281 -6.23 -26.86 5.34
N SER A 282 -5.93 -27.23 6.61
CA SER A 282 -6.05 -28.60 7.14
C SER A 282 -7.48 -29.01 7.48
N ASP A 283 -8.42 -28.08 7.57
CA ASP A 283 -9.78 -28.39 8.02
C ASP A 283 -10.71 -28.87 6.88
N ARG A 284 -10.15 -29.01 5.67
CA ARG A 284 -10.82 -29.65 4.52
C ARG A 284 -10.20 -31.03 4.28
N ARG A 285 -10.75 -32.04 4.95
CA ARG A 285 -10.59 -33.46 4.57
C ARG A 285 -11.82 -33.89 3.79
#